data_1f138d924f218d508bbcf2fc524bd9a7
#
_entry.id   1f138d924f218d508bbcf2fc524bd9a7
#
_cell.length_a   1.000
_cell.length_b   1.000
_cell.length_c   1.000
_cell.angle_alpha   90.00
_cell.angle_beta   90.00
_cell.angle_gamma   90.00
#
_symmetry.space_group_name_H-M   'P 1'
#
loop_
_entity.id
_entity.type
_entity.pdbx_description
1 polymer ?
#
loop_
_entity_poly.entity_id
_entity_poly.type
_entity_poly.pdbx_seq_one_letter_code
_entity_poly.pdbx_strand_id
1 'polypeptide(L)'
;YKRMGYRNVLEDVSATAVQLSQVTIDKGRRQSAAYCYLDPARGRSNLTIQTGAMAQSLILKGKTCTGVRYTSHGEAREALATREVIVSGGSINSPQLLELSGIGQPECLKRYGIETVHALPGVGENLRDHYSPRVKFAITEKNFTFNDS
;
A
#
# COMPACT_ATOMS: atom_id res chain seq x y z
N TYR A 1 31.94 4.73 -8.45
CA TYR A 1 31.16 5.41 -9.52
C TYR A 1 32.11 6.24 -10.42
N LYS A 2 32.93 7.13 -9.84
CA LYS A 2 33.91 7.93 -10.60
C LYS A 2 34.87 7.07 -11.45
N ARG A 3 35.23 5.87 -10.98
CA ARG A 3 36.08 4.91 -11.74
C ARG A 3 35.42 4.35 -12.99
N MET A 4 34.08 4.26 -13.05
CA MET A 4 33.33 3.74 -14.18
C MET A 4 32.89 4.81 -15.18
N GLY A 5 33.22 6.11 -14.93
CA GLY A 5 32.84 7.20 -15.82
C GLY A 5 31.36 7.58 -15.83
N TYR A 6 30.55 6.98 -14.96
CA TYR A 6 29.12 7.33 -14.87
C TYR A 6 28.92 8.57 -13.99
N ARG A 7 27.95 9.39 -14.37
CA ARG A 7 27.54 10.56 -13.60
C ARG A 7 26.59 10.17 -12.47
N ASN A 8 26.59 10.95 -11.40
CA ASN A 8 25.60 10.80 -10.33
C ASN A 8 24.26 11.43 -10.78
N VAL A 9 23.16 10.70 -10.74
CA VAL A 9 21.82 11.20 -11.14
C VAL A 9 21.34 12.36 -10.26
N LEU A 10 21.83 12.50 -9.04
CA LEU A 10 21.53 13.67 -8.19
C LEU A 10 22.12 14.98 -8.74
N GLU A 11 23.14 14.87 -9.59
CA GLU A 11 23.80 16.01 -10.24
C GLU A 11 23.36 16.15 -11.72
N ASP A 12 22.86 15.09 -12.32
CA ASP A 12 22.48 15.06 -13.73
C ASP A 12 21.33 14.05 -13.95
N VAL A 13 20.21 14.55 -14.43
CA VAL A 13 19.01 13.75 -14.80
C VAL A 13 19.12 13.07 -16.19
N SER A 14 20.31 13.02 -16.79
CA SER A 14 20.50 12.31 -18.06
C SER A 14 20.26 10.81 -17.91
N ALA A 15 19.81 10.16 -18.99
CA ALA A 15 19.35 8.76 -18.99
C ALA A 15 20.45 7.73 -18.64
N THR A 16 21.72 8.11 -18.62
CA THR A 16 22.87 7.22 -18.40
C THR A 16 23.60 7.63 -17.14
N ALA A 17 23.14 7.19 -16.00
CA ALA A 17 23.78 7.51 -14.73
C ALA A 17 23.67 6.37 -13.73
N VAL A 18 24.57 6.37 -12.74
CA VAL A 18 24.58 5.45 -11.59
C VAL A 18 24.38 6.28 -10.33
N GLN A 19 23.41 5.91 -9.52
CA GLN A 19 23.13 6.58 -8.25
C GLN A 19 23.07 5.59 -7.09
N LEU A 20 23.26 6.09 -5.89
CA LEU A 20 22.93 5.35 -4.68
C LEU A 20 21.41 5.19 -4.60
N SER A 21 20.97 3.96 -4.38
CA SER A 21 19.55 3.67 -4.15
C SER A 21 19.10 4.36 -2.87
N GLN A 22 18.05 5.17 -2.97
CA GLN A 22 17.41 5.76 -1.80
C GLN A 22 16.59 4.68 -1.09
N VAL A 23 16.77 4.56 0.21
CA VAL A 23 16.07 3.59 1.04
C VAL A 23 15.49 4.26 2.28
N THR A 24 14.40 3.72 2.80
CA THR A 24 13.77 4.19 4.04
C THR A 24 14.49 3.64 5.27
N ILE A 25 15.77 3.97 5.39
CA ILE A 25 16.64 3.56 6.50
C ILE A 25 17.31 4.81 7.07
N ASP A 26 17.24 5.01 8.38
CA ASP A 26 17.98 6.01 9.12
C ASP A 26 18.71 5.33 10.27
N LYS A 27 20.02 5.69 10.46
CA LYS A 27 20.88 5.13 11.52
C LYS A 27 20.84 3.60 11.62
N GLY A 28 20.86 2.92 10.46
CA GLY A 28 20.80 1.46 10.37
C GLY A 28 19.45 0.82 10.67
N ARG A 29 18.39 1.62 10.90
CA ARG A 29 17.05 1.13 11.21
C ARG A 29 16.05 1.46 10.10
N ARG A 30 15.21 0.47 9.72
CA ARG A 30 14.11 0.69 8.78
C ARG A 30 13.10 1.68 9.36
N GLN A 31 12.78 2.71 8.62
CA GLN A 31 11.79 3.73 8.94
C GLN A 31 10.43 3.33 8.36
N SER A 32 9.77 2.35 8.99
CA SER A 32 8.42 1.96 8.59
C SER A 32 7.38 2.99 9.01
N ALA A 33 6.22 3.03 8.33
CA ALA A 33 5.12 3.91 8.71
C ALA A 33 4.65 3.66 10.17
N ALA A 34 4.66 2.42 10.62
CA ALA A 34 4.34 2.09 12.01
C ALA A 34 5.34 2.76 12.98
N TYR A 35 6.64 2.60 12.73
CA TYR A 35 7.68 3.19 13.58
C TYR A 35 7.68 4.72 13.55
N CYS A 36 7.52 5.33 12.38
CA CYS A 36 7.62 6.79 12.24
C CYS A 36 6.36 7.54 12.69
N TYR A 37 5.19 6.95 12.51
CA TYR A 37 3.91 7.66 12.70
C TYR A 37 3.03 7.03 13.79
N LEU A 38 2.93 5.70 13.82
CA LEU A 38 2.03 5.03 14.74
C LEU A 38 2.61 4.94 16.16
N ASP A 39 3.86 4.51 16.29
CA ASP A 39 4.48 4.34 17.61
C ASP A 39 4.52 5.64 18.41
N PRO A 40 4.89 6.82 17.85
CA PRO A 40 4.81 8.09 18.58
C PRO A 40 3.38 8.49 18.98
N ALA A 41 2.38 8.00 18.27
CA ALA A 41 0.97 8.33 18.52
C ALA A 41 0.25 7.37 19.46
N ARG A 42 0.84 6.20 19.80
CA ARG A 42 0.19 5.14 20.59
C ARG A 42 -0.36 5.58 21.93
N GLY A 43 0.28 6.57 22.56
CA GLY A 43 -0.16 7.09 23.87
C GLY A 43 -1.33 8.08 23.80
N ARG A 44 -1.85 8.39 22.61
CA ARG A 44 -2.96 9.34 22.47
C ARG A 44 -4.28 8.69 22.91
N SER A 45 -5.03 9.34 23.79
CA SER A 45 -6.33 8.85 24.28
C SER A 45 -7.42 8.78 23.19
N ASN A 46 -7.26 9.53 22.11
CA ASN A 46 -8.18 9.54 20.97
C ASN A 46 -7.78 8.57 19.84
N LEU A 47 -6.80 7.70 20.06
CA LEU A 47 -6.35 6.70 19.09
C LEU A 47 -6.67 5.30 19.60
N THR A 48 -7.46 4.55 18.85
CA THR A 48 -7.67 3.12 19.04
C THR A 48 -7.05 2.34 17.87
N ILE A 49 -6.22 1.35 18.19
CA ILE A 49 -5.58 0.48 17.21
C ILE A 49 -6.15 -0.92 17.37
N GLN A 50 -6.89 -1.39 16.38
CA GLN A 50 -7.45 -2.74 16.36
C GLN A 50 -6.67 -3.59 15.36
N THR A 51 -5.86 -4.52 15.85
CA THR A 51 -5.16 -5.53 15.04
C THR A 51 -5.99 -6.81 14.95
N GLY A 52 -5.64 -7.71 14.00
CA GLY A 52 -6.41 -8.94 13.78
C GLY A 52 -7.84 -8.69 13.31
N ALA A 53 -8.06 -7.54 12.68
CA ALA A 53 -9.36 -7.12 12.14
C ALA A 53 -9.31 -7.15 10.61
N MET A 54 -10.23 -7.92 10.00
CA MET A 54 -10.39 -8.01 8.55
C MET A 54 -11.62 -7.22 8.12
N ALA A 55 -11.42 -6.11 7.42
CA ALA A 55 -12.51 -5.33 6.84
C ALA A 55 -13.26 -6.17 5.79
N GLN A 56 -14.59 -6.21 5.91
CA GLN A 56 -15.46 -7.00 5.04
C GLN A 56 -16.22 -6.12 4.03
N SER A 57 -16.78 -5.02 4.52
CA SER A 57 -17.51 -4.06 3.70
C SER A 57 -17.65 -2.71 4.41
N LEU A 58 -17.93 -1.68 3.63
CA LEU A 58 -18.31 -0.36 4.15
C LEU A 58 -19.80 -0.36 4.56
N ILE A 59 -20.14 0.43 5.55
CA ILE A 59 -21.53 0.69 5.93
C ILE A 59 -21.97 1.96 5.20
N LEU A 60 -22.89 1.81 4.25
CA LEU A 60 -23.36 2.91 3.41
C LEU A 60 -24.81 3.26 3.77
N LYS A 61 -25.12 4.54 3.86
CA LYS A 61 -26.48 5.10 3.88
C LYS A 61 -26.65 5.98 2.66
N GLY A 62 -27.26 5.43 1.62
CA GLY A 62 -27.25 6.04 0.28
C GLY A 62 -25.81 6.18 -0.21
N LYS A 63 -25.33 7.41 -0.45
CA LYS A 63 -23.96 7.69 -0.91
C LYS A 63 -23.00 8.08 0.22
N THR A 64 -23.44 8.03 1.48
CA THR A 64 -22.62 8.41 2.63
C THR A 64 -22.07 7.16 3.31
N CYS A 65 -20.75 7.10 3.46
CA CYS A 65 -20.10 6.05 4.26
C CYS A 65 -20.18 6.41 5.75
N THR A 66 -20.74 5.53 6.56
CA THR A 66 -20.98 5.74 7.99
C THR A 66 -20.20 4.77 8.88
N GLY A 67 -19.40 3.89 8.29
CA GLY A 67 -18.61 2.94 9.07
C GLY A 67 -18.05 1.80 8.25
N VAL A 68 -17.54 0.80 8.93
CA VAL A 68 -16.99 -0.43 8.35
C VAL A 68 -17.47 -1.65 9.13
N ARG A 69 -17.83 -2.72 8.39
CA ARG A 69 -18.00 -4.07 8.93
C ARG A 69 -16.68 -4.81 8.84
N TYR A 70 -16.31 -5.47 9.90
CA TYR A 70 -15.07 -6.24 9.96
C TYR A 70 -15.24 -7.49 10.82
N THR A 71 -14.38 -8.47 10.60
CA THR A 71 -14.29 -9.67 11.44
C THR A 71 -13.04 -9.56 12.31
N SER A 72 -13.19 -9.83 13.59
CA SER A 72 -12.08 -9.91 14.54
C SER A 72 -12.27 -11.14 15.42
N HIS A 73 -11.23 -11.97 15.50
CA HIS A 73 -11.29 -13.25 16.25
C HIS A 73 -12.48 -14.15 15.89
N GLY A 74 -12.88 -14.14 14.60
CA GLY A 74 -14.02 -14.92 14.10
C GLY A 74 -15.40 -14.28 14.32
N GLU A 75 -15.49 -13.17 15.03
CA GLU A 75 -16.73 -12.45 15.27
C GLU A 75 -16.92 -11.28 14.31
N ALA A 76 -18.15 -11.13 13.82
CA ALA A 76 -18.53 -9.97 13.01
C ALA A 76 -18.73 -8.75 13.93
N ARG A 77 -18.16 -7.62 13.55
CA ARG A 77 -18.21 -6.36 14.29
C ARG A 77 -18.43 -5.18 13.36
N GLU A 78 -18.85 -4.06 13.91
CA GLU A 78 -19.00 -2.79 13.20
C GLU A 78 -18.24 -1.68 13.95
N ALA A 79 -17.61 -0.80 13.17
CA ALA A 79 -17.06 0.46 13.65
C ALA A 79 -17.74 1.60 12.89
N LEU A 80 -18.38 2.50 13.64
CA LEU A 80 -19.09 3.64 13.07
C LEU A 80 -18.19 4.87 13.04
N ALA A 81 -18.32 5.67 12.00
CA ALA A 81 -17.59 6.91 11.80
C ALA A 81 -18.55 8.10 11.83
N THR A 82 -18.21 9.14 12.60
CA THR A 82 -18.97 10.38 12.67
C THR A 82 -18.54 11.41 11.63
N ARG A 83 -17.33 11.27 11.08
CA ARG A 83 -16.78 12.18 10.08
C ARG A 83 -16.51 11.48 8.75
N GLU A 84 -15.58 10.53 8.71
CA GLU A 84 -15.16 9.87 7.50
C GLU A 84 -14.58 8.48 7.78
N VAL A 85 -14.52 7.66 6.74
CA VAL A 85 -13.79 6.38 6.71
C VAL A 85 -12.67 6.51 5.68
N ILE A 86 -11.43 6.29 6.11
CA ILE A 86 -10.25 6.36 5.25
C ILE A 86 -9.88 4.93 4.85
N VAL A 87 -9.96 4.61 3.56
CA VAL A 87 -9.58 3.32 3.02
C VAL A 87 -8.13 3.35 2.58
N SER A 88 -7.28 2.58 3.26
CA SER A 88 -5.83 2.51 3.01
C SER A 88 -5.35 1.05 2.94
N GLY A 89 -6.14 0.18 2.32
CA GLY A 89 -5.85 -1.27 2.20
C GLY A 89 -4.81 -1.63 1.13
N GLY A 90 -4.26 -0.64 0.43
CA GLY A 90 -3.31 -0.83 -0.68
C GLY A 90 -4.02 -0.98 -2.03
N SER A 91 -3.22 -1.14 -3.10
CA SER A 91 -3.68 -1.15 -4.49
C SER A 91 -4.62 -2.30 -4.85
N ILE A 92 -4.62 -3.37 -4.07
CA ILE A 92 -5.48 -4.55 -4.25
C ILE A 92 -6.67 -4.51 -3.29
N ASN A 93 -6.43 -4.36 -1.99
CA ASN A 93 -7.50 -4.51 -1.01
C ASN A 93 -8.43 -3.28 -0.93
N SER A 94 -7.95 -2.07 -1.28
CA SER A 94 -8.82 -0.89 -1.29
C SER A 94 -9.91 -0.99 -2.35
N PRO A 95 -9.62 -1.26 -3.64
CA PRO A 95 -10.67 -1.49 -4.62
C PRO A 95 -11.54 -2.70 -4.29
N GLN A 96 -10.97 -3.81 -3.81
CA GLN A 96 -11.74 -4.97 -3.38
C GLN A 96 -12.77 -4.61 -2.29
N LEU A 97 -12.38 -3.83 -1.28
CA LEU A 97 -13.30 -3.39 -0.23
C LEU A 97 -14.43 -2.52 -0.77
N LEU A 98 -14.14 -1.65 -1.76
CA LEU A 98 -15.16 -0.85 -2.43
C LEU A 98 -16.14 -1.73 -3.21
N GLU A 99 -15.65 -2.70 -3.99
CA GLU A 99 -16.47 -3.62 -4.76
C GLU A 99 -17.33 -4.50 -3.85
N LEU A 100 -16.78 -5.06 -2.78
CA LEU A 100 -17.53 -5.81 -1.76
C LEU A 100 -18.61 -4.96 -1.08
N SER A 101 -18.50 -3.65 -1.16
CA SER A 101 -19.46 -2.68 -0.62
C SER A 101 -20.46 -2.17 -1.65
N GLY A 102 -20.48 -2.76 -2.87
CA GLY A 102 -21.37 -2.36 -3.95
C GLY A 102 -20.93 -1.11 -4.72
N ILE A 103 -19.66 -0.73 -4.61
CA ILE A 103 -19.08 0.42 -5.33
C ILE A 103 -18.11 -0.12 -6.39
N GLY A 104 -18.47 -0.05 -7.66
CA GLY A 104 -17.64 -0.59 -8.74
C GLY A 104 -18.37 -0.65 -10.06
N GLN A 105 -17.86 -1.50 -10.96
CA GLN A 105 -18.47 -1.75 -12.25
C GLN A 105 -19.71 -2.65 -12.09
N PRO A 106 -20.92 -2.23 -12.51
CA PRO A 106 -22.16 -2.97 -12.28
C PRO A 106 -22.15 -4.43 -12.78
N GLU A 107 -21.61 -4.67 -13.96
CA GLU A 107 -21.52 -6.02 -14.54
C GLU A 107 -20.58 -6.92 -13.75
N CYS A 108 -19.49 -6.36 -13.22
CA CYS A 108 -18.57 -7.09 -12.35
C CYS A 108 -19.26 -7.45 -11.03
N LEU A 109 -19.87 -6.49 -10.36
CA LEU A 109 -20.58 -6.68 -9.09
C LEU A 109 -21.71 -7.71 -9.23
N LYS A 110 -22.52 -7.61 -10.29
CA LYS A 110 -23.62 -8.54 -10.60
C LYS A 110 -23.14 -9.98 -10.77
N ARG A 111 -21.97 -10.19 -11.38
CA ARG A 111 -21.38 -11.53 -11.56
C ARG A 111 -21.10 -12.24 -10.24
N TYR A 112 -20.80 -11.47 -9.19
CA TYR A 112 -20.56 -11.97 -7.84
C TYR A 112 -21.75 -11.86 -6.90
N GLY A 113 -22.94 -11.51 -7.43
CA GLY A 113 -24.17 -11.39 -6.63
C GLY A 113 -24.18 -10.17 -5.71
N ILE A 114 -23.34 -9.16 -5.99
CA ILE A 114 -23.25 -7.94 -5.20
C ILE A 114 -24.16 -6.88 -5.82
N GLU A 115 -25.05 -6.32 -4.99
CA GLU A 115 -25.93 -5.23 -5.40
C GLU A 115 -25.12 -3.94 -5.64
N THR A 116 -25.37 -3.27 -6.77
CA THR A 116 -24.68 -2.00 -7.08
C THR A 116 -25.31 -0.86 -6.29
N VAL A 117 -24.58 -0.35 -5.30
CA VAL A 117 -24.95 0.85 -4.54
C VAL A 117 -24.51 2.10 -5.29
N HIS A 118 -23.32 2.07 -5.90
CA HIS A 118 -22.80 3.17 -6.69
C HIS A 118 -21.97 2.65 -7.87
N ALA A 119 -22.43 2.95 -9.07
CA ALA A 119 -21.67 2.63 -10.29
C ALA A 119 -20.44 3.50 -10.41
N LEU A 120 -19.27 2.91 -10.29
CA LEU A 120 -17.96 3.57 -10.40
C LEU A 120 -17.00 2.66 -11.20
N PRO A 121 -17.06 2.68 -12.54
CA PRO A 121 -16.39 1.71 -13.41
C PRO A 121 -14.85 1.69 -13.29
N GLY A 122 -14.25 2.76 -12.75
CA GLY A 122 -12.79 2.83 -12.56
C GLY A 122 -12.27 2.06 -11.33
N VAL A 123 -13.15 1.59 -10.45
CA VAL A 123 -12.73 0.79 -9.29
C VAL A 123 -12.25 -0.58 -9.75
N GLY A 124 -11.07 -0.99 -9.27
CA GLY A 124 -10.45 -2.26 -9.64
C GLY A 124 -9.74 -2.26 -11.00
N GLU A 125 -9.84 -1.17 -11.75
CA GLU A 125 -9.25 -1.05 -13.08
C GLU A 125 -7.90 -0.32 -13.06
N ASN A 126 -7.16 -0.47 -14.19
CA ASN A 126 -5.90 0.26 -14.43
C ASN A 126 -4.80 0.03 -13.37
N LEU A 127 -4.72 -1.16 -12.81
CA LEU A 127 -3.57 -1.52 -11.97
C LEU A 127 -2.28 -1.36 -12.76
N ARG A 128 -1.34 -0.61 -12.21
CA ARG A 128 -0.02 -0.38 -12.79
C ARG A 128 1.06 -0.66 -11.77
N ASP A 129 2.13 -1.28 -12.23
CA ASP A 129 3.32 -1.51 -11.42
C ASP A 129 4.56 -1.00 -12.14
N HIS A 130 5.62 -0.73 -11.39
CA HIS A 130 6.91 -0.33 -11.92
C HIS A 130 7.58 -1.53 -12.58
N TYR A 131 7.79 -1.46 -13.90
CA TYR A 131 8.63 -2.44 -14.56
C TYR A 131 10.10 -2.21 -14.17
N SER A 132 10.65 -3.12 -13.39
CA SER A 132 12.03 -3.06 -12.91
C SER A 132 12.79 -4.32 -13.33
N PRO A 133 13.40 -4.34 -14.54
CA PRO A 133 14.20 -5.47 -14.98
C PRO A 133 15.45 -5.59 -14.11
N ARG A 134 15.68 -6.78 -13.57
CA ARG A 134 16.88 -7.08 -12.80
C ARG A 134 17.89 -7.78 -13.69
N VAL A 135 19.00 -7.12 -13.97
CA VAL A 135 20.13 -7.73 -14.63
C VAL A 135 21.12 -8.17 -13.56
N LYS A 136 21.46 -9.47 -13.55
CA LYS A 136 22.44 -10.03 -12.63
C LYS A 136 23.72 -10.36 -13.40
N PHE A 137 24.85 -9.92 -12.87
CA PHE A 137 26.17 -10.25 -13.38
C PHE A 137 26.92 -11.11 -12.35
N ALA A 138 27.63 -12.11 -12.84
CA ALA A 138 28.62 -12.80 -12.02
C ALA A 138 29.90 -11.94 -11.99
N ILE A 139 30.40 -11.67 -10.80
CA ILE A 139 31.68 -10.99 -10.60
C ILE A 139 32.74 -12.06 -10.47
N THR A 140 33.74 -12.03 -11.34
CA THR A 140 34.84 -13.03 -11.36
C THR A 140 36.04 -12.59 -10.53
N GLU A 141 36.12 -11.30 -10.16
CA GLU A 141 37.16 -10.78 -9.31
C GLU A 141 36.87 -11.07 -7.83
N LYS A 142 37.88 -11.61 -7.12
CA LYS A 142 37.78 -11.87 -5.67
C LYS A 142 37.78 -10.55 -4.87
N ASN A 143 37.17 -10.55 -3.70
CA ASN A 143 37.08 -9.42 -2.75
C ASN A 143 36.33 -8.18 -3.29
N PHE A 144 35.40 -8.39 -4.23
CA PHE A 144 34.59 -7.33 -4.80
C PHE A 144 33.14 -7.32 -4.28
N THR A 145 32.73 -8.41 -3.65
CA THR A 145 31.36 -8.58 -3.10
C THR A 145 31.40 -8.82 -1.60
N PHE A 146 30.28 -8.57 -0.93
CA PHE A 146 30.11 -8.94 0.50
C PHE A 146 30.15 -10.43 0.78
N ASN A 147 30.03 -11.26 -0.26
CA ASN A 147 30.07 -12.71 -0.12
C ASN A 147 31.51 -13.28 -0.14
N ASP A 148 32.49 -12.43 -0.42
CA ASP A 148 33.89 -12.82 -0.50
C ASP A 148 34.69 -12.48 0.78
N SER A 149 34.00 -12.00 1.82
CA SER A 149 34.58 -11.60 3.12
C SER A 149 34.39 -12.66 4.19
#